data_eb73371be6b175503427aec802864f2d
#
_entry.id   eb73371be6b175503427aec802864f2d
#
_cell.length_a   1.000
_cell.length_b   1.000
_cell.length_c   1.000
_cell.angle_alpha   90.00
_cell.angle_beta   90.00
_cell.angle_gamma   90.00
#
_symmetry.space_group_name_H-M   'P 1'
#
loop_
_entity.id
_entity.type
_entity.pdbx_description
1 polymer ?
#
loop_
_entity_poly.entity_id
_entity_poly.type
_entity_poly.pdbx_seq_one_letter_code
_entity_poly.pdbx_strand_id
1 'polypeptide(L)'
;MPSCMPRYPAMTASLPLRYRPSLVALHWLTLLLLVAVYACIELREFYPRGSAPRQSLKEWHYALGLVVFATTWVRLALRATGKAPPIVPPPPAWQAWMARLVALLLYAMLLALPILGYVMLNADGHAVPLWGLELPRLVAENPPLAERLEELHETIGTAGYYLIGLHALGALFHHYVQR
;
A
#
# COMPACT_ATOMS: atom_id res chain seq x y z
N MET A 1 -18.61 -57.91 25.89
CA MET A 1 -19.02 -56.48 25.87
C MET A 1 -18.01 -55.72 25.00
N PRO A 2 -18.34 -55.21 23.79
CA PRO A 2 -17.42 -54.45 22.97
C PRO A 2 -17.46 -52.99 23.45
N SER A 3 -16.27 -52.46 23.79
CA SER A 3 -16.05 -51.09 24.20
C SER A 3 -16.29 -50.14 23.02
N CYS A 4 -17.29 -49.26 23.14
CA CYS A 4 -17.61 -48.20 22.22
C CYS A 4 -16.61 -47.06 22.42
N MET A 5 -15.52 -47.00 21.61
CA MET A 5 -14.66 -45.82 21.57
C MET A 5 -15.34 -44.70 20.77
N PRO A 6 -15.43 -43.47 21.30
CA PRO A 6 -15.95 -42.35 20.55
C PRO A 6 -14.99 -41.98 19.41
N ARG A 7 -15.48 -42.05 18.16
CA ARG A 7 -14.74 -41.51 16.99
C ARG A 7 -14.81 -40.00 17.06
N TYR A 8 -13.69 -39.37 17.46
CA TYR A 8 -13.49 -37.93 17.26
C TYR A 8 -13.35 -37.66 15.75
N PRO A 9 -14.17 -36.78 15.16
CA PRO A 9 -13.96 -36.39 13.78
C PRO A 9 -12.65 -35.62 13.70
N ALA A 10 -11.70 -36.15 12.96
CA ALA A 10 -10.44 -35.46 12.64
C ALA A 10 -10.72 -34.32 11.66
N MET A 11 -11.12 -33.16 12.18
CA MET A 11 -11.10 -31.90 11.44
C MET A 11 -9.68 -31.35 11.45
N THR A 12 -8.75 -32.02 10.79
CA THR A 12 -7.47 -31.43 10.39
C THR A 12 -7.70 -30.52 9.18
N ALA A 13 -8.18 -29.32 9.41
CA ALA A 13 -8.02 -28.27 8.43
C ALA A 13 -6.53 -28.01 8.30
N SER A 14 -5.87 -28.61 7.30
CA SER A 14 -4.46 -28.39 7.01
C SER A 14 -4.24 -26.90 6.75
N LEU A 15 -3.42 -26.26 7.57
CA LEU A 15 -3.02 -24.87 7.37
C LEU A 15 -2.27 -24.76 6.02
N PRO A 16 -2.50 -23.70 5.24
CA PRO A 16 -1.84 -23.55 3.96
C PRO A 16 -0.33 -23.43 4.18
N LEU A 17 0.45 -24.24 3.46
CA LEU A 17 1.92 -24.23 3.54
C LEU A 17 2.55 -23.03 2.81
N ARG A 18 1.79 -22.34 1.96
CA ARG A 18 2.25 -21.21 1.13
C ARG A 18 1.19 -20.12 1.02
N TYR A 19 1.64 -18.88 0.82
CA TYR A 19 0.76 -17.76 0.47
C TYR A 19 0.10 -18.00 -0.90
N ARG A 20 -1.11 -17.48 -1.06
CA ARG A 20 -1.80 -17.48 -2.37
C ARG A 20 -0.92 -16.74 -3.40
N PRO A 21 -0.70 -17.30 -4.60
CA PRO A 21 0.11 -16.65 -5.63
C PRO A 21 -0.38 -15.23 -5.98
N SER A 22 -1.71 -15.02 -5.95
CA SER A 22 -2.31 -13.69 -6.19
C SER A 22 -1.88 -12.64 -5.17
N LEU A 23 -1.76 -12.98 -3.87
CA LEU A 23 -1.27 -12.07 -2.84
C LEU A 23 0.21 -11.71 -3.04
N VAL A 24 1.00 -12.68 -3.49
CA VAL A 24 2.42 -12.46 -3.81
C VAL A 24 2.55 -11.56 -5.06
N ALA A 25 1.79 -11.87 -6.12
CA ALA A 25 1.79 -11.06 -7.35
C ALA A 25 1.36 -9.61 -7.07
N LEU A 26 0.28 -9.40 -6.30
CA LEU A 26 -0.18 -8.07 -5.91
C LEU A 26 0.81 -7.33 -5.01
N HIS A 27 1.59 -8.06 -4.21
CA HIS A 27 2.67 -7.45 -3.42
C HIS A 27 3.75 -6.83 -4.32
N TRP A 28 4.26 -7.60 -5.27
CA TRP A 28 5.26 -7.13 -6.22
C TRP A 28 4.72 -6.04 -7.15
N LEU A 29 3.47 -6.17 -7.60
CA LEU A 29 2.80 -5.12 -8.37
C LEU A 29 2.72 -3.81 -7.57
N THR A 30 2.32 -3.88 -6.29
CA THR A 30 2.28 -2.68 -5.43
C THR A 30 3.66 -2.05 -5.28
N LEU A 31 4.72 -2.84 -5.13
CA LEU A 31 6.09 -2.33 -5.07
C LEU A 31 6.47 -1.59 -6.37
N LEU A 32 6.21 -2.20 -7.53
CA LEU A 32 6.51 -1.57 -8.84
C LEU A 32 5.71 -0.28 -9.04
N LEU A 33 4.44 -0.27 -8.66
CA LEU A 33 3.61 0.93 -8.71
C LEU A 33 4.15 2.03 -7.79
N LEU A 34 4.58 1.70 -6.58
CA LEU A 34 5.20 2.67 -5.66
C LEU A 34 6.49 3.25 -6.22
N VAL A 35 7.36 2.40 -6.78
CA VAL A 35 8.57 2.89 -7.45
C VAL A 35 8.21 3.88 -8.57
N ALA A 36 7.20 3.58 -9.39
CA ALA A 36 6.77 4.47 -10.45
C ALA A 36 6.15 5.78 -9.91
N VAL A 37 5.31 5.72 -8.87
CA VAL A 37 4.70 6.90 -8.24
C VAL A 37 5.76 7.84 -7.69
N TYR A 38 6.73 7.31 -6.93
CA TYR A 38 7.82 8.12 -6.39
C TYR A 38 8.73 8.63 -7.50
N ALA A 39 9.07 7.80 -8.49
CA ALA A 39 9.87 8.23 -9.63
C ALA A 39 9.23 9.41 -10.38
N CYS A 40 7.92 9.41 -10.58
CA CYS A 40 7.21 10.53 -11.22
C CYS A 40 7.39 11.84 -10.45
N ILE A 41 7.29 11.80 -9.11
CA ILE A 41 7.38 13.02 -8.30
C ILE A 41 8.82 13.52 -8.17
N GLU A 42 9.80 12.62 -8.09
CA GLU A 42 11.21 12.98 -8.03
C GLU A 42 11.74 13.49 -9.39
N LEU A 43 11.41 12.78 -10.46
CA LEU A 43 11.89 13.13 -11.80
C LEU A 43 11.31 14.45 -12.31
N ARG A 44 10.13 14.87 -11.85
CA ARG A 44 9.55 16.16 -12.25
C ARG A 44 10.46 17.36 -11.91
N GLU A 45 11.28 17.24 -10.86
CA GLU A 45 12.14 18.34 -10.41
C GLU A 45 13.28 18.63 -11.39
N PHE A 46 13.62 17.69 -12.28
CA PHE A 46 14.60 17.92 -13.35
C PHE A 46 14.05 18.72 -14.53
N TYR A 47 12.73 18.99 -14.55
CA TYR A 47 12.10 19.73 -15.64
C TYR A 47 11.60 21.11 -15.17
N PRO A 48 11.69 22.15 -16.04
CA PRO A 48 11.23 23.50 -15.72
C PRO A 48 9.75 23.52 -15.35
N ARG A 49 9.36 24.44 -14.46
CA ARG A 49 7.94 24.68 -14.13
C ARG A 49 7.18 25.08 -15.40
N GLY A 50 5.99 24.49 -15.59
CA GLY A 50 5.14 24.73 -16.77
C GLY A 50 5.53 23.95 -18.02
N SER A 51 6.62 23.16 -18.00
CA SER A 51 6.98 22.31 -19.14
C SER A 51 6.05 21.10 -19.28
N ALA A 52 5.81 20.64 -20.52
CA ALA A 52 4.99 19.49 -20.81
C ALA A 52 5.49 18.19 -20.11
N PRO A 53 6.82 17.86 -20.09
CA PRO A 53 7.29 16.69 -19.34
C PRO A 53 6.97 16.75 -17.84
N ARG A 54 7.14 17.92 -17.20
CA ARG A 54 6.81 18.09 -15.77
C ARG A 54 5.31 17.85 -15.52
N GLN A 55 4.45 18.37 -16.38
CA GLN A 55 3.01 18.19 -16.27
C GLN A 55 2.62 16.71 -16.47
N SER A 56 3.16 16.04 -17.48
CA SER A 56 2.91 14.62 -17.71
C SER A 56 3.31 13.75 -16.52
N LEU A 57 4.46 14.04 -15.88
CA LEU A 57 4.89 13.31 -14.68
C LEU A 57 3.93 13.50 -13.51
N LYS A 58 3.37 14.70 -13.32
CA LYS A 58 2.32 14.95 -12.32
C LYS A 58 1.06 14.12 -12.61
N GLU A 59 0.60 14.13 -13.85
CA GLU A 59 -0.60 13.37 -14.27
C GLU A 59 -0.40 11.86 -14.08
N TRP A 60 0.78 11.33 -14.42
CA TRP A 60 1.12 9.93 -14.14
C TRP A 60 1.16 9.64 -12.64
N HIS A 61 1.69 10.54 -11.82
CA HIS A 61 1.66 10.39 -10.37
C HIS A 61 0.22 10.25 -9.84
N TYR A 62 -0.72 11.09 -10.32
CA TYR A 62 -2.12 11.04 -9.92
C TYR A 62 -2.78 9.72 -10.34
N ALA A 63 -2.63 9.34 -11.61
CA ALA A 63 -3.22 8.11 -12.14
C ALA A 63 -2.67 6.86 -11.43
N LEU A 64 -1.34 6.75 -11.27
CA LEU A 64 -0.69 5.64 -10.58
C LEU A 64 -1.06 5.58 -9.10
N GLY A 65 -1.22 6.73 -8.43
CA GLY A 65 -1.71 6.81 -7.06
C GLY A 65 -3.10 6.18 -6.90
N LEU A 66 -4.01 6.43 -7.82
CA LEU A 66 -5.34 5.80 -7.83
C LEU A 66 -5.26 4.28 -8.11
N VAL A 67 -4.34 3.84 -8.97
CA VAL A 67 -4.09 2.39 -9.20
C VAL A 67 -3.54 1.74 -7.93
N VAL A 68 -2.63 2.39 -7.19
CA VAL A 68 -2.15 1.92 -5.88
C VAL A 68 -3.30 1.77 -4.90
N PHE A 69 -4.20 2.74 -4.85
CA PHE A 69 -5.39 2.69 -4.00
C PHE A 69 -6.28 1.48 -4.31
N ALA A 70 -6.65 1.30 -5.57
CA ALA A 70 -7.47 0.17 -6.02
C ALA A 70 -6.79 -1.18 -5.74
N THR A 71 -5.49 -1.30 -6.07
CA THR A 71 -4.69 -2.51 -5.82
C THR A 71 -4.62 -2.84 -4.32
N THR A 72 -4.52 -1.82 -3.47
CA THR A 72 -4.49 -1.99 -2.01
C THR A 72 -5.80 -2.56 -1.49
N TRP A 73 -6.95 -2.08 -1.96
CA TRP A 73 -8.25 -2.63 -1.61
C TRP A 73 -8.41 -4.08 -2.04
N VAL A 74 -7.99 -4.43 -3.27
CA VAL A 74 -7.99 -5.82 -3.74
C VAL A 74 -7.13 -6.70 -2.83
N ARG A 75 -5.93 -6.23 -2.44
CA ARG A 75 -5.06 -6.97 -1.50
C ARG A 75 -5.72 -7.17 -0.14
N LEU A 76 -6.35 -6.15 0.42
CA LEU A 76 -7.05 -6.25 1.70
C LEU A 76 -8.20 -7.26 1.62
N ALA A 77 -9.00 -7.21 0.57
CA ALA A 77 -10.11 -8.15 0.35
C ALA A 77 -9.61 -9.60 0.26
N LEU A 78 -8.56 -9.85 -0.56
CA LEU A 78 -7.97 -11.19 -0.67
C LEU A 78 -7.30 -11.66 0.63
N ARG A 79 -6.72 -10.75 1.41
CA ARG A 79 -6.14 -11.08 2.72
C ARG A 79 -7.22 -11.45 3.74
N ALA A 80 -8.37 -10.76 3.73
CA ALA A 80 -9.50 -11.04 4.62
C ALA A 80 -10.13 -12.41 4.36
N THR A 81 -10.09 -12.91 3.12
CA THR A 81 -10.66 -14.22 2.72
C THR A 81 -9.71 -15.40 2.86
N GLY A 82 -8.45 -15.17 3.29
CA GLY A 82 -7.40 -16.20 3.37
C GLY A 82 -6.75 -16.31 4.74
N LYS A 83 -6.26 -17.51 5.05
CA LYS A 83 -5.38 -17.72 6.22
C LYS A 83 -3.93 -17.59 5.78
N ALA A 84 -3.15 -16.83 6.54
CA ALA A 84 -1.70 -16.78 6.33
C ALA A 84 -1.04 -18.08 6.81
N PRO A 85 -0.01 -18.60 6.11
CA PRO A 85 0.76 -19.73 6.62
C PRO A 85 1.45 -19.35 7.93
N PRO A 86 1.58 -20.29 8.86
CA PRO A 86 2.33 -20.06 10.10
C PRO A 86 3.81 -19.88 9.80
N ILE A 87 4.47 -19.01 10.56
CA ILE A 87 5.93 -18.87 10.55
C ILE A 87 6.47 -19.90 11.54
N VAL A 88 7.38 -20.77 11.08
CA VAL A 88 8.00 -21.82 11.91
C VAL A 88 9.52 -21.73 11.77
N PRO A 89 10.25 -21.55 12.88
CA PRO A 89 9.78 -21.32 14.26
C PRO A 89 9.10 -19.98 14.43
N PRO A 90 8.18 -19.82 15.42
CA PRO A 90 7.48 -18.56 15.64
C PRO A 90 8.47 -17.48 16.10
N PRO A 91 8.39 -16.26 15.53
CA PRO A 91 9.25 -15.17 15.96
C PRO A 91 8.92 -14.70 17.38
N PRO A 92 9.85 -14.07 18.11
CA PRO A 92 9.59 -13.42 19.39
C PRO A 92 8.39 -12.46 19.31
N ALA A 93 7.62 -12.35 20.38
CA ALA A 93 6.38 -11.57 20.40
C ALA A 93 6.58 -10.10 19.97
N TRP A 94 7.68 -9.46 20.38
CA TRP A 94 8.00 -8.09 20.01
C TRP A 94 8.22 -7.91 18.48
N GLN A 95 8.90 -8.89 17.83
CA GLN A 95 9.10 -8.86 16.37
C GLN A 95 7.76 -9.02 15.63
N ALA A 96 6.92 -9.95 16.09
CA ALA A 96 5.59 -10.15 15.53
C ALA A 96 4.73 -8.89 15.68
N TRP A 97 4.83 -8.18 16.80
CA TRP A 97 4.13 -6.92 17.01
C TRP A 97 4.65 -5.82 16.10
N MET A 98 5.97 -5.63 16.01
CA MET A 98 6.60 -4.66 15.12
C MET A 98 6.23 -4.90 13.64
N ALA A 99 6.25 -6.15 13.19
CA ALA A 99 5.86 -6.50 11.82
C ALA A 99 4.38 -6.14 11.53
N ARG A 100 3.49 -6.36 12.51
CA ARG A 100 2.07 -5.97 12.38
C ARG A 100 1.89 -4.46 12.34
N LEU A 101 2.61 -3.72 13.20
CA LEU A 101 2.56 -2.26 13.24
C LEU A 101 3.04 -1.66 11.92
N VAL A 102 4.21 -2.09 11.43
CA VAL A 102 4.76 -1.63 10.14
C VAL A 102 3.79 -1.94 8.98
N ALA A 103 3.21 -3.14 8.96
CA ALA A 103 2.22 -3.50 7.95
C ALA A 103 0.96 -2.63 8.03
N LEU A 104 0.47 -2.33 9.24
CA LEU A 104 -0.68 -1.45 9.45
C LEU A 104 -0.40 -0.04 8.95
N LEU A 105 0.76 0.52 9.30
CA LEU A 105 1.18 1.86 8.87
C LEU A 105 1.34 1.94 7.35
N LEU A 106 1.90 0.90 6.71
CA LEU A 106 1.98 0.82 5.26
C LEU A 106 0.59 0.81 4.61
N TYR A 107 -0.35 0.01 5.10
CA TYR A 107 -1.71 0.00 4.57
C TYR A 107 -2.41 1.35 4.78
N ALA A 108 -2.25 1.96 5.96
CA ALA A 108 -2.79 3.29 6.23
C ALA A 108 -2.25 4.33 5.26
N MET A 109 -0.94 4.35 5.02
CA MET A 109 -0.28 5.22 4.06
C MET A 109 -0.78 5.00 2.63
N LEU A 110 -0.84 3.73 2.17
CA LEU A 110 -1.29 3.37 0.81
C LEU A 110 -2.74 3.74 0.53
N LEU A 111 -3.58 3.85 1.55
CA LEU A 111 -4.96 4.30 1.42
C LEU A 111 -5.10 5.80 1.61
N ALA A 112 -4.40 6.37 2.59
CA ALA A 112 -4.54 7.79 2.92
C ALA A 112 -3.96 8.72 1.85
N LEU A 113 -2.75 8.42 1.33
CA LEU A 113 -2.09 9.29 0.36
C LEU A 113 -2.90 9.53 -0.93
N PRO A 114 -3.48 8.52 -1.59
CA PRO A 114 -4.31 8.77 -2.76
C PRO A 114 -5.57 9.57 -2.45
N ILE A 115 -6.19 9.37 -1.28
CA ILE A 115 -7.35 10.15 -0.84
C ILE A 115 -6.95 11.60 -0.60
N LEU A 116 -5.85 11.84 0.12
CA LEU A 116 -5.33 13.19 0.38
C LEU A 116 -5.01 13.91 -0.93
N GLY A 117 -4.31 13.23 -1.87
CA GLY A 117 -3.98 13.80 -3.17
C GLY A 117 -5.21 14.13 -4.00
N TYR A 118 -6.24 13.29 -3.97
CA TYR A 118 -7.50 13.54 -4.66
C TYR A 118 -8.21 14.79 -4.11
N VAL A 119 -8.37 14.85 -2.79
CA VAL A 119 -9.05 15.96 -2.11
C VAL A 119 -8.26 17.26 -2.25
N MET A 120 -6.92 17.17 -2.14
CA MET A 120 -6.01 18.30 -2.34
C MET A 120 -6.19 18.93 -3.73
N LEU A 121 -6.14 18.12 -4.79
CA LEU A 121 -6.27 18.60 -6.16
C LEU A 121 -7.65 19.24 -6.42
N ASN A 122 -8.70 18.67 -5.84
CA ASN A 122 -10.04 19.26 -5.92
C ASN A 122 -10.14 20.59 -5.15
N ALA A 123 -9.55 20.67 -3.96
CA ALA A 123 -9.52 21.88 -3.16
C ALA A 123 -8.68 23.00 -3.82
N ASP A 124 -7.70 22.62 -4.66
CA ASP A 124 -6.94 23.53 -5.53
C ASP A 124 -7.71 23.97 -6.81
N GLY A 125 -8.98 23.59 -6.92
CA GLY A 125 -9.86 23.98 -8.04
C GLY A 125 -9.75 23.08 -9.28
N HIS A 126 -8.99 21.99 -9.25
CA HIS A 126 -8.73 21.11 -10.37
C HIS A 126 -9.50 19.78 -10.27
N ALA A 127 -9.94 19.26 -11.41
CA ALA A 127 -10.40 17.88 -11.52
C ALA A 127 -9.18 16.94 -11.56
N VAL A 128 -9.35 15.69 -11.08
CA VAL A 128 -8.28 14.69 -11.12
C VAL A 128 -8.24 14.07 -12.52
N PRO A 129 -7.15 14.24 -13.29
CA PRO A 129 -7.03 13.63 -14.61
C PRO A 129 -6.73 12.15 -14.49
N LEU A 130 -7.43 11.33 -15.26
CA LEU A 130 -7.24 9.88 -15.35
C LEU A 130 -7.28 9.45 -16.82
N TRP A 131 -6.11 9.37 -17.48
CA TRP A 131 -5.96 8.93 -18.88
C TRP A 131 -6.94 9.54 -19.87
N GLY A 132 -7.07 10.88 -19.83
CA GLY A 132 -7.96 11.64 -20.72
C GLY A 132 -9.40 11.78 -20.23
N LEU A 133 -9.72 11.18 -19.06
CA LEU A 133 -10.96 11.45 -18.33
C LEU A 133 -10.68 12.40 -17.17
N GLU A 134 -11.67 13.21 -16.84
CA GLU A 134 -11.66 14.01 -15.62
C GLU A 134 -12.60 13.39 -14.58
N LEU A 135 -12.05 13.04 -13.43
CA LEU A 135 -12.87 12.53 -12.32
C LEU A 135 -13.63 13.69 -11.66
N PRO A 136 -14.84 13.43 -11.12
CA PRO A 136 -15.67 14.48 -10.54
C PRO A 136 -15.01 15.15 -9.35
N ARG A 137 -15.22 16.45 -9.20
CA ARG A 137 -14.80 17.16 -7.99
C ARG A 137 -15.72 16.79 -6.82
N LEU A 138 -15.13 16.32 -5.73
CA LEU A 138 -15.83 15.89 -4.51
C LEU A 138 -15.91 17.00 -3.47
N VAL A 139 -15.03 18.00 -3.56
CA VAL A 139 -15.00 19.15 -2.64
C VAL A 139 -14.93 20.45 -3.44
N ALA A 140 -15.46 21.51 -2.84
CA ALA A 140 -15.37 22.86 -3.41
C ALA A 140 -13.94 23.40 -3.30
N GLU A 141 -13.61 24.35 -4.16
CA GLU A 141 -12.35 25.07 -4.13
C GLU A 141 -12.13 25.75 -2.77
N ASN A 142 -10.97 25.48 -2.19
CA ASN A 142 -10.57 25.98 -0.87
C ASN A 142 -9.03 25.98 -0.79
N PRO A 143 -8.35 27.05 -1.27
CA PRO A 143 -6.90 27.10 -1.31
C PRO A 143 -6.21 26.86 0.04
N PRO A 144 -6.68 27.38 1.19
CA PRO A 144 -6.09 27.08 2.49
C PRO A 144 -6.16 25.60 2.87
N LEU A 145 -7.21 24.89 2.43
CA LEU A 145 -7.32 23.44 2.62
C LEU A 145 -6.34 22.69 1.70
N ALA A 146 -6.24 23.13 0.43
CA ALA A 146 -5.33 22.53 -0.53
C ALA A 146 -3.88 22.55 -0.02
N GLU A 147 -3.41 23.72 0.46
CA GLU A 147 -2.07 23.90 1.01
C GLU A 147 -1.79 22.97 2.21
N ARG A 148 -2.72 22.87 3.16
CA ARG A 148 -2.57 21.97 4.31
C ARG A 148 -2.53 20.50 3.90
N LEU A 149 -3.35 20.10 2.93
CA LEU A 149 -3.37 18.74 2.44
C LEU A 149 -2.11 18.39 1.64
N GLU A 150 -1.55 19.36 0.90
CA GLU A 150 -0.26 19.22 0.21
C GLU A 150 0.86 18.96 1.21
N GLU A 151 0.99 19.80 2.24
CA GLU A 151 2.00 19.63 3.30
C GLU A 151 1.86 18.26 4.00
N LEU A 152 0.64 17.84 4.31
CA LEU A 152 0.39 16.54 4.93
C LEU A 152 0.72 15.38 4.00
N HIS A 153 0.35 15.48 2.71
CA HIS A 153 0.64 14.49 1.69
C HIS A 153 2.15 14.32 1.50
N GLU A 154 2.89 15.41 1.38
CA GLU A 154 4.35 15.42 1.24
C GLU A 154 5.04 14.85 2.48
N THR A 155 4.58 15.23 3.69
CA THR A 155 5.12 14.72 4.96
C THR A 155 4.94 13.21 5.08
N ILE A 156 3.73 12.70 4.82
CA ILE A 156 3.45 11.25 4.86
C ILE A 156 4.21 10.53 3.74
N GLY A 157 4.28 11.13 2.55
CA GLY A 157 5.04 10.59 1.41
C GLY A 157 6.52 10.44 1.74
N THR A 158 7.12 11.46 2.34
CA THR A 158 8.52 11.43 2.79
C THR A 158 8.74 10.39 3.90
N ALA A 159 7.86 10.31 4.89
CA ALA A 159 7.90 9.26 5.91
C ALA A 159 7.77 7.85 5.29
N GLY A 160 7.09 7.74 4.16
CA GLY A 160 6.93 6.51 3.40
C GLY A 160 8.25 5.88 2.95
N TYR A 161 9.27 6.66 2.57
CA TYR A 161 10.60 6.12 2.24
C TYR A 161 11.20 5.31 3.40
N TYR A 162 11.14 5.88 4.60
CA TYR A 162 11.68 5.23 5.81
C TYR A 162 10.85 4.00 6.19
N LEU A 163 9.53 4.09 6.06
CA LEU A 163 8.64 2.99 6.40
C LEU A 163 8.78 1.80 5.44
N ILE A 164 8.90 2.05 4.14
CA ILE A 164 9.17 1.04 3.11
C ILE A 164 10.56 0.43 3.33
N GLY A 165 11.57 1.27 3.59
CA GLY A 165 12.93 0.81 3.91
C GLY A 165 12.97 -0.09 5.13
N LEU A 166 12.31 0.30 6.22
CA LEU A 166 12.20 -0.50 7.44
C LEU A 166 11.50 -1.86 7.18
N HIS A 167 10.43 -1.84 6.39
CA HIS A 167 9.72 -3.07 5.99
C HIS A 167 10.64 -4.01 5.21
N ALA A 168 11.37 -3.48 4.21
CA ALA A 168 12.29 -4.28 3.40
C ALA A 168 13.45 -4.84 4.23
N LEU A 169 14.07 -4.00 5.08
CA LEU A 169 15.15 -4.42 5.97
C LEU A 169 14.70 -5.50 6.96
N GLY A 170 13.50 -5.36 7.55
CA GLY A 170 12.92 -6.36 8.43
C GLY A 170 12.70 -7.71 7.73
N ALA A 171 12.22 -7.69 6.48
CA ALA A 171 12.02 -8.90 5.68
C ALA A 171 13.36 -9.57 5.33
N LEU A 172 14.38 -8.79 4.94
CA LEU A 172 15.72 -9.29 4.63
C LEU A 172 16.41 -9.86 5.86
N PHE A 173 16.32 -9.17 7.00
CA PHE A 173 16.85 -9.66 8.27
C PHE A 173 16.24 -11.01 8.65
N HIS A 174 14.93 -11.14 8.54
CA HIS A 174 14.23 -12.38 8.83
C HIS A 174 14.65 -13.51 7.88
N HIS A 175 14.82 -13.19 6.59
CA HIS A 175 15.20 -14.18 5.57
C HIS A 175 16.65 -14.64 5.69
N TYR A 176 17.62 -13.75 5.99
CA TYR A 176 19.04 -14.08 5.95
C TYR A 176 19.66 -14.40 7.32
N VAL A 177 19.10 -13.86 8.41
CA VAL A 177 19.68 -13.97 9.76
C VAL A 177 18.94 -14.96 10.64
N GLN A 178 17.61 -15.06 10.49
CA GLN A 178 16.78 -15.89 11.38
C GLN A 178 16.30 -17.21 10.73
N ARG A 179 16.96 -17.68 9.72
CA ARG A 179 16.65 -18.95 9.04
C ARG A 179 16.49 -20.11 9.98
#